data_25579b958c9da8e2576d9ba696bc0485
#
_entry.id   25579b958c9da8e2576d9ba696bc0485
#
_cell.length_a   1.000
_cell.length_b   1.000
_cell.length_c   1.000
_cell.angle_alpha   90.00
_cell.angle_beta   90.00
_cell.angle_gamma   90.00
#
_symmetry.space_group_name_H-M   'P 1'
#
loop_
_entity.id
_entity.type
_entity.pdbx_description
1 polymer ?
#
loop_
_entity_poly.entity_id
_entity_poly.type
_entity_poly.pdbx_seq_one_letter_code
_entity_poly.pdbx_strand_id
1 'polypeptide(L)'
;FHAAFSLGTVLGAVLGAGLTWLRTPIDAHIAVAAALSLAAVAWGTAGFTPAGGEHDHHSETGTLRPAANSAWSAWIEPRTLLIGAMVLAAAFTEGTANDWMAVAFVDGHHVAEALGVIALAVFLSFMTIGRIVGTRLLDRYGRVLVLRTLFGAAIVGCALVVFGHLWLAFAGAALWGFGASLGFPVGMSAAADDPRRAALRLSVVSTIGYAAFLGGPPLLGFLGDHFGVLHALTVVGAISVLAAFVAPAARPTARSPRYHRPPAADGQALDPATPRTRR
;
A
#
# COMPACT_ATOMS: atom_id res chain seq x y z
N PHE A 1 10.42 2.05 3.02
CA PHE A 1 10.23 0.70 2.50
C PHE A 1 9.19 0.64 1.37
N HIS A 2 7.96 1.17 1.54
CA HIS A 2 6.90 1.08 0.52
C HIS A 2 7.25 1.73 -0.83
N ALA A 3 7.97 2.85 -0.85
CA ALA A 3 8.41 3.48 -2.10
C ALA A 3 9.43 2.61 -2.85
N ALA A 4 10.36 1.98 -2.15
CA ALA A 4 11.34 1.07 -2.75
C ALA A 4 10.67 -0.19 -3.32
N PHE A 5 9.70 -0.77 -2.61
CA PHE A 5 8.87 -1.87 -3.10
C PHE A 5 8.15 -1.46 -4.40
N SER A 6 7.47 -0.29 -4.40
CA SER A 6 6.76 0.21 -5.58
C SER A 6 7.69 0.48 -6.77
N LEU A 7 8.89 0.99 -6.52
CA LEU A 7 9.88 1.18 -7.58
C LEU A 7 10.29 -0.17 -8.20
N GLY A 8 10.49 -1.18 -7.36
CA GLY A 8 10.81 -2.55 -7.81
C GLY A 8 9.69 -3.13 -8.68
N THR A 9 8.42 -2.95 -8.31
CA THR A 9 7.28 -3.44 -9.10
C THR A 9 7.16 -2.74 -10.45
N VAL A 10 7.39 -1.42 -10.52
CA VAL A 10 7.42 -0.67 -11.78
C VAL A 10 8.56 -1.16 -12.69
N LEU A 11 9.77 -1.30 -12.14
CA LEU A 11 10.92 -1.81 -12.91
C LEU A 11 10.67 -3.22 -13.42
N GLY A 12 10.08 -4.10 -12.59
CA GLY A 12 9.68 -5.45 -12.98
C GLY A 12 8.66 -5.46 -14.13
N ALA A 13 7.65 -4.60 -14.05
CA ALA A 13 6.63 -4.49 -15.10
C ALA A 13 7.22 -3.97 -16.42
N VAL A 14 8.10 -2.96 -16.38
CA VAL A 14 8.79 -2.44 -17.57
C VAL A 14 9.70 -3.49 -18.19
N LEU A 15 10.46 -4.23 -17.37
CA LEU A 15 11.29 -5.35 -17.84
C LEU A 15 10.43 -6.44 -18.47
N GLY A 16 9.32 -6.82 -17.83
CA GLY A 16 8.37 -7.80 -18.35
C GLY A 16 7.79 -7.37 -19.69
N ALA A 17 7.37 -6.10 -19.84
CA ALA A 17 6.88 -5.56 -21.11
C ALA A 17 7.95 -5.66 -22.21
N GLY A 18 9.19 -5.29 -21.91
CA GLY A 18 10.30 -5.39 -22.86
C GLY A 18 10.58 -6.81 -23.32
N LEU A 19 10.63 -7.76 -22.39
CA LEU A 19 10.86 -9.18 -22.69
C LEU A 19 9.70 -9.79 -23.49
N THR A 20 8.46 -9.42 -23.17
CA THR A 20 7.26 -9.81 -23.94
C THR A 20 7.29 -9.25 -25.35
N TRP A 21 7.67 -7.97 -25.52
CA TRP A 21 7.81 -7.36 -26.83
C TRP A 21 8.90 -8.03 -27.69
N LEU A 22 9.99 -8.47 -27.06
CA LEU A 22 11.06 -9.25 -27.70
C LEU A 22 10.67 -10.72 -27.97
N ARG A 23 9.45 -11.14 -27.62
CA ARG A 23 8.95 -12.52 -27.73
C ARG A 23 9.86 -13.54 -27.03
N THR A 24 10.47 -13.15 -25.92
CA THR A 24 11.35 -14.02 -25.14
C THR A 24 10.53 -15.15 -24.52
N PRO A 25 10.99 -16.42 -24.54
CA PRO A 25 10.30 -17.55 -23.91
C PRO A 25 10.10 -17.36 -22.40
N ILE A 26 9.05 -17.93 -21.84
CA ILE A 26 8.66 -17.73 -20.42
C ILE A 26 9.73 -18.24 -19.44
N ASP A 27 10.40 -19.32 -19.75
CA ASP A 27 11.53 -19.85 -18.97
C ASP A 27 12.71 -18.88 -18.92
N ALA A 28 13.01 -18.17 -20.01
CA ALA A 28 14.01 -17.11 -20.01
C ALA A 28 13.55 -15.88 -19.18
N HIS A 29 12.25 -15.50 -19.22
CA HIS A 29 11.69 -14.47 -18.34
C HIS A 29 11.92 -14.82 -16.87
N ILE A 30 11.57 -16.04 -16.46
CA ILE A 30 11.73 -16.52 -15.09
C ILE A 30 13.22 -16.54 -14.71
N ALA A 31 14.09 -17.02 -15.59
CA ALA A 31 15.53 -17.07 -15.33
C ALA A 31 16.13 -15.65 -15.12
N VAL A 32 15.76 -14.68 -15.96
CA VAL A 32 16.21 -13.28 -15.82
C VAL A 32 15.69 -12.68 -14.52
N ALA A 33 14.40 -12.83 -14.19
CA ALA A 33 13.81 -12.32 -12.97
C ALA A 33 14.47 -12.94 -11.73
N ALA A 34 14.70 -14.25 -11.73
CA ALA A 34 15.36 -14.95 -10.63
C ALA A 34 16.81 -14.48 -10.46
N ALA A 35 17.58 -14.36 -11.55
CA ALA A 35 18.97 -13.89 -11.49
C ALA A 35 19.08 -12.47 -10.95
N LEU A 36 18.22 -11.54 -11.41
CA LEU A 36 18.18 -10.16 -10.91
C LEU A 36 17.77 -10.11 -9.44
N SER A 37 16.79 -10.92 -9.03
CA SER A 37 16.34 -10.98 -7.62
C SER A 37 17.45 -11.50 -6.72
N LEU A 38 18.13 -12.58 -7.10
CA LEU A 38 19.26 -13.13 -6.35
C LEU A 38 20.42 -12.14 -6.26
N ALA A 39 20.76 -11.45 -7.35
CA ALA A 39 21.79 -10.43 -7.35
C ALA A 39 21.43 -9.25 -6.44
N ALA A 40 20.18 -8.78 -6.48
CA ALA A 40 19.70 -7.70 -5.62
C ALA A 40 19.73 -8.09 -4.14
N VAL A 41 19.31 -9.32 -3.79
CA VAL A 41 19.37 -9.84 -2.42
C VAL A 41 20.84 -9.97 -1.96
N ALA A 42 21.71 -10.58 -2.77
CA ALA A 42 23.12 -10.73 -2.44
C ALA A 42 23.82 -9.37 -2.22
N TRP A 43 23.53 -8.40 -3.09
CA TRP A 43 24.06 -7.04 -2.95
C TRP A 43 23.49 -6.31 -1.74
N GLY A 44 22.16 -6.39 -1.53
CA GLY A 44 21.49 -5.73 -0.41
C GLY A 44 21.88 -6.28 0.95
N THR A 45 22.16 -7.58 1.04
CA THR A 45 22.57 -8.24 2.30
C THR A 45 24.07 -8.15 2.57
N ALA A 46 24.91 -7.86 1.56
CA ALA A 46 26.35 -7.74 1.73
C ALA A 46 26.79 -6.62 2.70
N GLY A 47 25.93 -5.62 2.92
CA GLY A 47 26.16 -4.52 3.86
C GLY A 47 25.58 -4.73 5.25
N PHE A 48 24.90 -5.86 5.53
CA PHE A 48 24.44 -6.17 6.89
C PHE A 48 25.64 -6.57 7.73
N THR A 49 26.03 -5.70 8.66
CA THR A 49 26.95 -6.10 9.72
C THR A 49 26.27 -7.14 10.60
N PRO A 50 27.00 -8.20 11.01
CA PRO A 50 26.49 -9.09 12.07
C PRO A 50 26.07 -8.24 13.26
N ALA A 51 24.92 -8.49 13.84
CA ALA A 51 24.48 -7.82 15.06
C ALA A 51 25.50 -8.10 16.17
N GLY A 52 26.55 -7.28 16.22
CA GLY A 52 27.54 -7.28 17.25
C GLY A 52 27.07 -6.36 18.36
N GLY A 53 26.77 -6.94 19.49
CA GLY A 53 26.50 -6.22 20.71
C GLY A 53 25.05 -6.35 21.17
N GLU A 54 24.80 -7.41 21.92
CA GLU A 54 23.81 -7.39 22.99
C GLU A 54 24.12 -6.18 23.87
N HIS A 55 23.50 -5.04 23.58
CA HIS A 55 23.30 -4.08 24.63
C HIS A 55 22.31 -4.77 25.59
N ASP A 56 22.82 -5.20 26.71
CA ASP A 56 22.07 -5.53 27.92
C ASP A 56 21.17 -4.33 28.27
N HIS A 57 20.09 -4.17 27.55
CA HIS A 57 18.91 -3.56 28.12
C HIS A 57 18.41 -4.61 29.11
N HIS A 58 18.71 -4.38 30.38
CA HIS A 58 17.95 -4.97 31.45
C HIS A 58 16.48 -4.87 31.10
N SER A 59 15.99 -5.90 30.40
CA SER A 59 14.58 -6.16 30.28
C SER A 59 14.09 -6.36 31.69
N GLU A 60 13.47 -5.31 32.23
CA GLU A 60 12.45 -5.56 33.24
C GLU A 60 11.49 -6.55 32.58
N THR A 61 11.71 -7.81 32.92
CA THR A 61 10.89 -8.95 32.53
C THR A 61 9.56 -8.85 33.28
N GLY A 62 8.82 -7.78 32.99
CA GLY A 62 7.39 -7.82 33.11
C GLY A 62 6.90 -8.64 31.93
N THR A 63 6.68 -9.92 32.15
CA THR A 63 6.03 -10.85 31.23
C THR A 63 4.63 -10.34 30.96
N LEU A 64 4.53 -9.35 30.01
CA LEU A 64 3.28 -9.07 29.33
C LEU A 64 3.05 -10.20 28.31
N ARG A 65 2.78 -11.41 28.82
CA ARG A 65 1.96 -12.36 28.07
C ARG A 65 0.64 -11.64 27.84
N PRO A 66 0.28 -11.29 26.60
CA PRO A 66 -1.09 -10.82 26.35
C PRO A 66 -1.98 -11.96 26.82
N ALA A 67 -2.81 -11.75 27.85
CA ALA A 67 -3.79 -12.73 28.22
C ALA A 67 -4.55 -13.13 26.96
N ALA A 68 -4.78 -14.42 26.72
CA ALA A 68 -5.48 -14.90 25.53
C ALA A 68 -6.78 -14.13 25.26
N ASN A 69 -7.45 -13.68 26.35
CA ASN A 69 -8.62 -12.80 26.30
C ASN A 69 -8.35 -11.41 25.67
N SER A 70 -7.10 -10.93 25.61
CA SER A 70 -6.79 -9.63 25.00
C SER A 70 -6.65 -9.72 23.48
N ALA A 71 -6.23 -10.87 22.93
CA ALA A 71 -6.11 -11.08 21.48
C ALA A 71 -7.49 -11.03 20.80
N TRP A 72 -8.49 -11.71 21.37
CA TRP A 72 -9.87 -11.67 20.87
C TRP A 72 -10.52 -10.30 21.00
N SER A 73 -10.11 -9.47 21.95
CA SER A 73 -10.68 -8.13 22.13
C SER A 73 -10.49 -7.22 20.92
N ALA A 74 -9.45 -7.41 20.12
CA ALA A 74 -9.24 -6.64 18.90
C ALA A 74 -10.17 -7.08 17.76
N TRP A 75 -10.59 -8.35 17.72
CA TRP A 75 -11.55 -8.89 16.74
C TRP A 75 -12.98 -8.42 16.96
N ILE A 76 -13.34 -7.96 18.15
CA ILE A 76 -14.67 -7.43 18.48
C ILE A 76 -14.70 -5.91 18.57
N GLU A 77 -13.57 -5.23 18.33
CA GLU A 77 -13.48 -3.76 18.35
C GLU A 77 -14.00 -3.18 17.04
N PRO A 78 -15.15 -2.43 17.03
CA PRO A 78 -15.76 -1.94 15.80
C PRO A 78 -14.79 -1.09 14.94
N ARG A 79 -13.99 -0.24 15.56
CA ARG A 79 -13.01 0.59 14.84
C ARG A 79 -11.95 -0.26 14.12
N THR A 80 -11.43 -1.29 14.79
CA THR A 80 -10.45 -2.20 14.21
C THR A 80 -11.03 -2.96 13.03
N LEU A 81 -12.26 -3.45 13.14
CA LEU A 81 -12.95 -4.14 12.05
C LEU A 81 -13.25 -3.21 10.85
N LEU A 82 -13.67 -1.97 11.10
CA LEU A 82 -13.90 -0.98 10.03
C LEU A 82 -12.58 -0.60 9.32
N ILE A 83 -11.48 -0.44 10.06
CA ILE A 83 -10.15 -0.25 9.47
C ILE A 83 -9.76 -1.49 8.68
N GLY A 84 -9.98 -2.70 9.22
CA GLY A 84 -9.75 -3.96 8.53
C GLY A 84 -10.54 -4.08 7.22
N ALA A 85 -11.82 -3.74 7.23
CA ALA A 85 -12.66 -3.71 6.03
C ALA A 85 -12.16 -2.72 4.98
N MET A 86 -11.71 -1.53 5.41
CA MET A 86 -11.09 -0.54 4.53
C MET A 86 -9.77 -1.05 3.92
N VAL A 87 -8.94 -1.71 4.74
CA VAL A 87 -7.66 -2.29 4.28
C VAL A 87 -7.90 -3.46 3.34
N LEU A 88 -8.90 -4.31 3.62
CA LEU A 88 -9.33 -5.37 2.71
C LEU A 88 -9.74 -4.79 1.35
N ALA A 89 -10.56 -3.75 1.35
CA ALA A 89 -11.00 -3.09 0.12
C ALA A 89 -9.81 -2.48 -0.65
N ALA A 90 -8.87 -1.84 0.05
CA ALA A 90 -7.66 -1.30 -0.56
C ALA A 90 -6.76 -2.40 -1.15
N ALA A 91 -6.53 -3.49 -0.39
CA ALA A 91 -5.77 -4.66 -0.84
C ALA A 91 -6.44 -5.35 -2.04
N PHE A 92 -7.76 -5.48 -2.02
CA PHE A 92 -8.52 -6.01 -3.15
C PHE A 92 -8.38 -5.12 -4.40
N THR A 93 -8.49 -3.79 -4.23
CA THR A 93 -8.36 -2.81 -5.31
C THR A 93 -6.95 -2.84 -5.94
N GLU A 94 -5.90 -2.95 -5.13
CA GLU A 94 -4.51 -3.06 -5.58
C GLU A 94 -4.23 -4.45 -6.18
N GLY A 95 -4.60 -5.52 -5.49
CA GLY A 95 -4.35 -6.91 -5.90
C GLY A 95 -5.05 -7.26 -7.20
N THR A 96 -6.32 -6.86 -7.34
CA THR A 96 -7.07 -7.06 -8.59
C THR A 96 -6.36 -6.41 -9.79
N ALA A 97 -5.85 -5.19 -9.63
CA ALA A 97 -5.14 -4.53 -10.72
C ALA A 97 -3.83 -5.25 -11.06
N ASN A 98 -3.07 -5.70 -10.04
CA ASN A 98 -1.84 -6.46 -10.25
C ASN A 98 -2.06 -7.75 -11.04
N ASP A 99 -3.13 -8.47 -10.73
CA ASP A 99 -3.39 -9.78 -11.32
C ASP A 99 -4.15 -9.70 -12.65
N TRP A 100 -5.05 -8.73 -12.79
CA TRP A 100 -6.04 -8.72 -13.87
C TRP A 100 -5.92 -7.54 -14.85
N MET A 101 -5.11 -6.50 -14.57
CA MET A 101 -5.00 -5.34 -15.47
C MET A 101 -4.50 -5.72 -16.85
N ALA A 102 -3.41 -6.49 -16.93
CA ALA A 102 -2.86 -6.90 -18.21
C ALA A 102 -3.85 -7.80 -18.98
N VAL A 103 -4.48 -8.76 -18.29
CA VAL A 103 -5.49 -9.66 -18.87
C VAL A 103 -6.70 -8.87 -19.37
N ALA A 104 -7.20 -7.89 -18.60
CA ALA A 104 -8.32 -7.06 -18.99
C ALA A 104 -8.06 -6.22 -20.26
N PHE A 105 -6.82 -5.77 -20.44
CA PHE A 105 -6.44 -5.08 -21.67
C PHE A 105 -6.33 -6.03 -22.86
N VAL A 106 -5.71 -7.19 -22.67
CA VAL A 106 -5.54 -8.17 -23.77
C VAL A 106 -6.88 -8.76 -24.17
N ASP A 107 -7.64 -9.33 -23.24
CA ASP A 107 -8.87 -10.06 -23.54
C ASP A 107 -10.07 -9.13 -23.69
N GLY A 108 -10.08 -8.02 -22.94
CA GLY A 108 -11.20 -7.09 -22.93
C GLY A 108 -11.13 -5.98 -23.98
N HIS A 109 -9.96 -5.38 -24.15
CA HIS A 109 -9.74 -4.34 -25.16
C HIS A 109 -9.08 -4.89 -26.44
N HIS A 110 -8.80 -6.18 -26.52
CA HIS A 110 -8.24 -6.88 -27.68
C HIS A 110 -6.91 -6.30 -28.18
N VAL A 111 -6.03 -5.94 -27.25
CA VAL A 111 -4.69 -5.42 -27.56
C VAL A 111 -3.62 -6.50 -27.48
N ALA A 112 -2.45 -6.21 -28.03
CA ALA A 112 -1.29 -7.10 -27.91
C ALA A 112 -0.84 -7.22 -26.43
N GLU A 113 -0.31 -8.40 -26.04
CA GLU A 113 0.16 -8.69 -24.68
C GLU A 113 1.10 -7.61 -24.11
N ALA A 114 2.01 -7.07 -24.92
CA ALA A 114 2.91 -6.00 -24.51
C ALA A 114 2.15 -4.73 -24.06
N LEU A 115 1.03 -4.39 -24.70
CA LEU A 115 0.20 -3.25 -24.30
C LEU A 115 -0.55 -3.54 -22.98
N GLY A 116 -0.95 -4.76 -22.73
CA GLY A 116 -1.50 -5.18 -21.45
C GLY A 116 -0.49 -4.98 -20.30
N VAL A 117 0.75 -5.40 -20.52
CA VAL A 117 1.82 -5.18 -19.53
C VAL A 117 2.14 -3.70 -19.37
N ILE A 118 2.08 -2.89 -20.44
CA ILE A 118 2.23 -1.43 -20.35
C ILE A 118 1.10 -0.81 -19.52
N ALA A 119 -0.13 -1.26 -19.65
CA ALA A 119 -1.25 -0.79 -18.83
C ALA A 119 -1.01 -1.06 -17.33
N LEU A 120 -0.52 -2.25 -16.99
CA LEU A 120 -0.09 -2.56 -15.62
C LEU A 120 1.06 -1.65 -15.17
N ALA A 121 2.06 -1.41 -16.01
CA ALA A 121 3.17 -0.51 -15.70
C ALA A 121 2.69 0.93 -15.45
N VAL A 122 1.71 1.41 -16.20
CA VAL A 122 1.05 2.71 -15.98
C VAL A 122 0.37 2.74 -14.61
N PHE A 123 -0.43 1.73 -14.28
CA PHE A 123 -1.06 1.61 -12.96
C PHE A 123 -0.03 1.67 -11.83
N LEU A 124 1.02 0.87 -11.88
CA LEU A 124 2.07 0.79 -10.86
C LEU A 124 2.85 2.10 -10.74
N SER A 125 3.11 2.78 -11.86
CA SER A 125 3.80 4.06 -11.87
C SER A 125 3.00 5.14 -11.14
N PHE A 126 1.70 5.25 -11.44
CA PHE A 126 0.83 6.22 -10.79
C PHE A 126 0.55 5.88 -9.33
N MET A 127 0.49 4.60 -8.98
CA MET A 127 0.45 4.16 -7.59
C MET A 127 1.71 4.58 -6.82
N THR A 128 2.87 4.45 -7.43
CA THR A 128 4.15 4.90 -6.85
C THR A 128 4.18 6.42 -6.66
N ILE A 129 3.74 7.18 -7.67
CA ILE A 129 3.60 8.64 -7.58
C ILE A 129 2.68 9.01 -6.42
N GLY A 130 1.51 8.35 -6.31
CA GLY A 130 0.57 8.55 -5.22
C GLY A 130 1.18 8.29 -3.83
N ARG A 131 2.01 7.26 -3.69
CA ARG A 131 2.74 6.96 -2.44
C ARG A 131 3.78 8.03 -2.10
N ILE A 132 4.49 8.57 -3.08
CA ILE A 132 5.49 9.63 -2.88
C ILE A 132 4.82 10.96 -2.48
N VAL A 133 3.78 11.36 -3.21
CA VAL A 133 3.07 12.62 -2.95
C VAL A 133 2.16 12.53 -1.72
N GLY A 134 1.75 11.31 -1.38
CA GLY A 134 0.73 11.00 -0.40
C GLY A 134 0.99 11.52 1.00
N THR A 135 2.25 11.50 1.46
CA THR A 135 2.61 12.06 2.78
C THR A 135 2.24 13.53 2.88
N ARG A 136 2.57 14.32 1.85
CA ARG A 136 2.22 15.77 1.81
C ARG A 136 0.71 16.00 1.77
N LEU A 137 -0.02 15.15 1.04
CA LEU A 137 -1.48 15.23 0.97
C LEU A 137 -2.11 14.92 2.32
N LEU A 138 -1.63 13.88 3.01
CA LEU A 138 -2.10 13.47 4.33
C LEU A 138 -1.85 14.55 5.39
N ASP A 139 -0.67 15.19 5.36
CA ASP A 139 -0.32 16.27 6.29
C ASP A 139 -1.19 17.51 6.07
N ARG A 140 -1.53 17.82 4.81
CA ARG A 140 -2.28 19.03 4.46
C ARG A 140 -3.79 18.87 4.63
N TYR A 141 -4.35 17.71 4.23
CA TYR A 141 -5.79 17.52 4.11
C TYR A 141 -6.36 16.48 5.08
N GLY A 142 -5.49 15.76 5.78
CA GLY A 142 -5.87 14.72 6.71
C GLY A 142 -6.30 13.40 6.04
N ARG A 143 -6.27 12.31 6.84
CA ARG A 143 -6.46 10.94 6.36
C ARG A 143 -7.81 10.71 5.65
N VAL A 144 -8.91 11.20 6.23
CA VAL A 144 -10.27 10.87 5.74
C VAL A 144 -10.55 11.47 4.37
N LEU A 145 -10.21 12.77 4.19
CA LEU A 145 -10.45 13.43 2.90
C LEU A 145 -9.58 12.79 1.82
N VAL A 146 -8.29 12.57 2.10
CA VAL A 146 -7.36 11.95 1.16
C VAL A 146 -7.84 10.54 0.77
N LEU A 147 -8.22 9.70 1.74
CA LEU A 147 -8.71 8.35 1.44
C LEU A 147 -9.98 8.38 0.58
N ARG A 148 -10.94 9.25 0.89
CA ARG A 148 -12.18 9.37 0.10
C ARG A 148 -11.91 9.81 -1.32
N THR A 149 -11.03 10.80 -1.53
CA THR A 149 -10.67 11.26 -2.88
C THR A 149 -9.92 10.18 -3.66
N LEU A 150 -9.05 9.42 -3.01
CA LEU A 150 -8.33 8.31 -3.64
C LEU A 150 -9.26 7.15 -3.98
N PHE A 151 -10.15 6.72 -3.09
CA PHE A 151 -11.15 5.70 -3.44
C PHE A 151 -12.07 6.21 -4.56
N GLY A 152 -12.44 7.49 -4.55
CA GLY A 152 -13.17 8.11 -5.67
C GLY A 152 -12.39 8.05 -6.99
N ALA A 153 -11.10 8.32 -6.96
CA ALA A 153 -10.22 8.19 -8.13
C ALA A 153 -10.14 6.72 -8.61
N ALA A 154 -10.05 5.75 -7.69
CA ALA A 154 -10.06 4.34 -8.04
C ALA A 154 -11.38 3.91 -8.70
N ILE A 155 -12.54 4.39 -8.20
CA ILE A 155 -13.86 4.12 -8.78
C ILE A 155 -13.94 4.66 -10.21
N VAL A 156 -13.57 5.93 -10.42
CA VAL A 156 -13.59 6.55 -11.75
C VAL A 156 -12.57 5.86 -12.67
N GLY A 157 -11.37 5.58 -12.17
CA GLY A 157 -10.33 4.86 -12.93
C GLY A 157 -10.80 3.48 -13.37
N CYS A 158 -11.40 2.70 -12.48
CA CYS A 158 -11.99 1.41 -12.78
C CYS A 158 -13.11 1.53 -13.84
N ALA A 159 -14.00 2.51 -13.70
CA ALA A 159 -15.07 2.74 -14.68
C ALA A 159 -14.50 3.10 -16.07
N LEU A 160 -13.43 3.89 -16.14
CA LEU A 160 -12.77 4.22 -17.41
C LEU A 160 -12.07 3.00 -18.01
N VAL A 161 -11.49 2.10 -17.21
CA VAL A 161 -10.93 0.84 -17.71
C VAL A 161 -12.03 -0.05 -18.28
N VAL A 162 -13.15 -0.18 -17.59
CA VAL A 162 -14.23 -1.11 -17.96
C VAL A 162 -15.05 -0.59 -19.16
N PHE A 163 -15.44 0.67 -19.13
CA PHE A 163 -16.42 1.24 -20.08
C PHE A 163 -15.82 2.21 -21.10
N GLY A 164 -14.55 2.60 -20.92
CA GLY A 164 -13.87 3.52 -21.82
C GLY A 164 -13.31 2.84 -23.06
N HIS A 165 -13.08 3.62 -24.13
CA HIS A 165 -12.25 3.16 -25.23
C HIS A 165 -10.78 3.08 -24.80
N LEU A 166 -9.92 2.44 -25.58
CA LEU A 166 -8.54 2.09 -25.23
C LEU A 166 -7.74 3.24 -24.55
N TRP A 167 -7.75 4.45 -25.10
CA TRP A 167 -7.01 5.58 -24.53
C TRP A 167 -7.57 6.04 -23.18
N LEU A 168 -8.89 5.99 -23.02
CA LEU A 168 -9.54 6.24 -21.72
C LEU A 168 -9.24 5.14 -20.73
N ALA A 169 -9.11 3.89 -21.17
CA ALA A 169 -8.72 2.78 -20.30
C ALA A 169 -7.28 2.97 -19.75
N PHE A 170 -6.33 3.46 -20.57
CA PHE A 170 -5.00 3.81 -20.08
C PHE A 170 -5.03 4.96 -19.06
N ALA A 171 -5.82 6.01 -19.31
CA ALA A 171 -6.05 7.08 -18.34
C ALA A 171 -6.72 6.55 -17.07
N GLY A 172 -7.64 5.60 -17.22
CA GLY A 172 -8.28 4.87 -16.14
C GLY A 172 -7.29 4.06 -15.31
N ALA A 173 -6.37 3.34 -15.94
CA ALA A 173 -5.32 2.59 -15.25
C ALA A 173 -4.42 3.53 -14.41
N ALA A 174 -4.06 4.70 -14.95
CA ALA A 174 -3.30 5.72 -14.23
C ALA A 174 -4.08 6.24 -13.00
N LEU A 175 -5.35 6.59 -13.21
CA LEU A 175 -6.20 7.14 -12.14
C LEU A 175 -6.51 6.09 -11.07
N TRP A 176 -6.75 4.84 -11.46
CA TRP A 176 -6.92 3.73 -10.53
C TRP A 176 -5.65 3.47 -9.72
N GLY A 177 -4.47 3.46 -10.34
CA GLY A 177 -3.19 3.32 -9.66
C GLY A 177 -2.98 4.41 -8.60
N PHE A 178 -3.21 5.68 -8.97
CA PHE A 178 -3.16 6.78 -8.01
C PHE A 178 -4.17 6.58 -6.87
N GLY A 179 -5.38 6.15 -7.18
CA GLY A 179 -6.45 5.86 -6.22
C GLY A 179 -6.13 4.72 -5.23
N ALA A 180 -5.43 3.67 -5.69
CA ALA A 180 -5.05 2.53 -4.87
C ALA A 180 -3.87 2.79 -3.93
N SER A 181 -3.15 3.91 -4.09
CA SER A 181 -1.82 4.14 -3.53
C SER A 181 -1.72 4.14 -2.00
N LEU A 182 -2.70 4.70 -1.29
CA LEU A 182 -2.58 4.98 0.15
C LEU A 182 -3.56 4.19 1.05
N GLY A 183 -4.54 3.51 0.49
CA GLY A 183 -5.57 2.84 1.30
C GLY A 183 -4.97 1.85 2.30
N PHE A 184 -4.09 0.97 1.83
CA PHE A 184 -3.41 -0.02 2.66
C PHE A 184 -2.46 0.62 3.70
N PRO A 185 -1.46 1.45 3.31
CA PRO A 185 -0.51 2.01 4.28
C PRO A 185 -1.16 2.94 5.31
N VAL A 186 -2.16 3.72 4.93
CA VAL A 186 -2.89 4.60 5.88
C VAL A 186 -3.75 3.78 6.83
N GLY A 187 -4.38 2.72 6.36
CA GLY A 187 -5.14 1.80 7.21
C GLY A 187 -4.26 1.11 8.26
N MET A 188 -3.10 0.61 7.86
CA MET A 188 -2.11 0.03 8.78
C MET A 188 -1.62 1.07 9.81
N SER A 189 -1.33 2.30 9.36
CA SER A 189 -0.97 3.40 10.27
C SER A 189 -2.10 3.73 11.25
N ALA A 190 -3.36 3.72 10.81
CA ALA A 190 -4.52 3.98 11.67
C ALA A 190 -4.77 2.88 12.71
N ALA A 191 -4.47 1.63 12.37
CA ALA A 191 -4.52 0.51 13.32
C ALA A 191 -3.48 0.68 14.44
N ALA A 192 -2.33 1.28 14.13
CA ALA A 192 -1.22 1.51 15.04
C ALA A 192 -1.30 2.82 15.85
N ASP A 193 -2.36 3.62 15.74
CA ASP A 193 -2.50 4.92 16.40
C ASP A 193 -2.37 4.86 17.94
N ASP A 194 -2.73 3.73 18.57
CA ASP A 194 -2.56 3.49 20.00
C ASP A 194 -1.41 2.49 20.24
N PRO A 195 -0.25 2.94 20.70
CA PRO A 195 0.91 2.08 20.87
C PRO A 195 0.66 0.85 21.78
N ARG A 196 -0.22 0.98 22.77
CA ARG A 196 -0.52 -0.11 23.71
C ARG A 196 -1.28 -1.27 23.05
N ARG A 197 -2.03 -1.00 22.01
CA ARG A 197 -2.86 -1.99 21.29
C ARG A 197 -2.42 -2.19 19.84
N ALA A 198 -1.37 -1.51 19.39
CA ALA A 198 -0.92 -1.51 18.00
C ALA A 198 -0.68 -2.93 17.47
N ALA A 199 0.07 -3.77 18.17
CA ALA A 199 0.40 -5.12 17.73
C ALA A 199 -0.86 -5.97 17.51
N LEU A 200 -1.84 -5.92 18.44
CA LEU A 200 -3.07 -6.68 18.33
C LEU A 200 -3.96 -6.20 17.18
N ARG A 201 -4.12 -4.88 17.04
CA ARG A 201 -4.92 -4.29 15.95
C ARG A 201 -4.29 -4.51 14.59
N LEU A 202 -2.97 -4.35 14.48
CA LEU A 202 -2.23 -4.64 13.25
C LEU A 202 -2.39 -6.10 12.82
N SER A 203 -2.32 -7.06 13.76
CA SER A 203 -2.54 -8.48 13.47
C SER A 203 -3.93 -8.72 12.87
N VAL A 204 -5.00 -8.18 13.48
CA VAL A 204 -6.37 -8.33 12.97
C VAL A 204 -6.53 -7.66 11.60
N VAL A 205 -6.09 -6.41 11.46
CA VAL A 205 -6.22 -5.63 10.22
C VAL A 205 -5.42 -6.27 9.09
N SER A 206 -4.20 -6.77 9.37
CA SER A 206 -3.40 -7.50 8.38
C SER A 206 -4.06 -8.79 7.95
N THR A 207 -4.60 -9.58 8.90
CA THR A 207 -5.30 -10.83 8.57
C THR A 207 -6.49 -10.58 7.65
N ILE A 208 -7.30 -9.57 7.96
CA ILE A 208 -8.43 -9.17 7.12
C ILE A 208 -7.95 -8.68 5.76
N GLY A 209 -6.92 -7.84 5.72
CA GLY A 209 -6.36 -7.29 4.49
C GLY A 209 -5.77 -8.35 3.56
N TYR A 210 -5.00 -9.28 4.11
CA TYR A 210 -4.40 -10.36 3.30
C TYR A 210 -5.43 -11.36 2.77
N ALA A 211 -6.60 -11.50 3.41
CA ALA A 211 -7.69 -12.31 2.88
C ALA A 211 -8.15 -11.82 1.49
N ALA A 212 -7.98 -10.51 1.18
CA ALA A 212 -8.28 -9.97 -0.15
C ALA A 212 -7.35 -10.52 -1.24
N PHE A 213 -6.06 -10.67 -0.96
CA PHE A 213 -5.10 -11.24 -1.91
C PHE A 213 -5.33 -12.74 -2.13
N LEU A 214 -5.84 -13.44 -1.12
CA LEU A 214 -6.13 -14.87 -1.24
C LEU A 214 -7.47 -15.13 -1.94
N GLY A 215 -8.50 -14.36 -1.60
CA GLY A 215 -9.86 -14.54 -2.14
C GLY A 215 -10.11 -13.77 -3.44
N GLY A 216 -9.35 -12.71 -3.71
CA GLY A 216 -9.53 -11.84 -4.88
C GLY A 216 -9.38 -12.57 -6.21
N PRO A 217 -8.24 -13.22 -6.50
CA PRO A 217 -8.02 -13.88 -7.78
C PRO A 217 -9.07 -14.94 -8.12
N PRO A 218 -9.45 -15.88 -7.22
CA PRO A 218 -10.51 -16.84 -7.50
C PRO A 218 -11.88 -16.20 -7.76
N LEU A 219 -12.22 -15.15 -6.99
CA LEU A 219 -13.48 -14.43 -7.17
C LEU A 219 -13.52 -13.76 -8.56
N LEU A 220 -12.45 -13.07 -8.93
CA LEU A 220 -12.37 -12.40 -10.23
C LEU A 220 -12.34 -13.41 -11.39
N GLY A 221 -11.67 -14.56 -11.23
CA GLY A 221 -11.69 -15.64 -12.22
C GLY A 221 -13.11 -16.13 -12.43
N PHE A 222 -13.82 -16.49 -11.37
CA PHE A 222 -15.22 -16.91 -11.45
C PHE A 222 -16.13 -15.88 -12.12
N LEU A 223 -16.00 -14.61 -11.76
CA LEU A 223 -16.79 -13.53 -12.37
C LEU A 223 -16.38 -13.29 -13.82
N GLY A 224 -15.09 -13.40 -14.14
CA GLY A 224 -14.56 -13.24 -15.49
C GLY A 224 -15.10 -14.31 -16.46
N ASP A 225 -15.17 -15.57 -16.00
CA ASP A 225 -15.72 -16.67 -16.77
C ASP A 225 -17.22 -16.50 -17.10
N HIS A 226 -17.98 -15.84 -16.20
CA HIS A 226 -19.44 -15.68 -16.35
C HIS A 226 -19.83 -14.37 -17.04
N PHE A 227 -19.11 -13.27 -16.78
CA PHE A 227 -19.49 -11.92 -17.22
C PHE A 227 -18.47 -11.26 -18.13
N GLY A 228 -17.32 -11.93 -18.38
CA GLY A 228 -16.17 -11.35 -19.05
C GLY A 228 -15.28 -10.52 -18.11
N VAL A 229 -13.99 -10.51 -18.42
CA VAL A 229 -12.94 -9.94 -17.53
C VAL A 229 -13.19 -8.47 -17.20
N LEU A 230 -13.55 -7.64 -18.20
CA LEU A 230 -13.81 -6.21 -17.96
C LEU A 230 -14.97 -5.99 -16.98
N HIS A 231 -16.09 -6.72 -17.16
CA HIS A 231 -17.24 -6.55 -16.27
C HIS A 231 -16.95 -7.09 -14.86
N ALA A 232 -16.15 -8.13 -14.73
CA ALA A 232 -15.70 -8.62 -13.43
C ALA A 232 -14.97 -7.54 -12.61
N LEU A 233 -14.22 -6.66 -13.26
CA LEU A 233 -13.53 -5.55 -12.58
C LEU A 233 -14.49 -4.54 -11.92
N THR A 234 -15.77 -4.49 -12.29
CA THR A 234 -16.74 -3.58 -11.65
C THR A 234 -16.88 -3.81 -10.15
N VAL A 235 -16.59 -5.02 -9.68
CA VAL A 235 -16.55 -5.34 -8.23
C VAL A 235 -15.56 -4.45 -7.49
N VAL A 236 -14.44 -4.08 -8.12
CA VAL A 236 -13.45 -3.17 -7.53
C VAL A 236 -14.07 -1.79 -7.27
N GLY A 237 -14.83 -1.28 -8.23
CA GLY A 237 -15.59 -0.03 -8.05
C GLY A 237 -16.55 -0.11 -6.86
N ALA A 238 -17.33 -1.20 -6.77
CA ALA A 238 -18.29 -1.41 -5.68
C ALA A 238 -17.60 -1.49 -4.30
N ILE A 239 -16.51 -2.25 -4.19
CA ILE A 239 -15.72 -2.37 -2.96
C ILE A 239 -15.07 -1.02 -2.59
N SER A 240 -14.58 -0.25 -3.57
CA SER A 240 -14.00 1.07 -3.34
C SER A 240 -15.05 2.09 -2.83
N VAL A 241 -16.31 1.98 -3.26
CA VAL A 241 -17.42 2.77 -2.69
C VAL A 241 -17.57 2.46 -1.21
N LEU A 242 -17.64 1.17 -0.82
CA LEU A 242 -17.72 0.77 0.58
C LEU A 242 -16.52 1.29 1.39
N ALA A 243 -15.31 1.22 0.84
CA ALA A 243 -14.11 1.76 1.48
C ALA A 243 -14.20 3.26 1.72
N ALA A 244 -14.73 4.05 0.77
CA ALA A 244 -14.91 5.48 0.94
C ALA A 244 -15.90 5.82 2.07
N PHE A 245 -16.93 4.98 2.27
CA PHE A 245 -17.87 5.15 3.40
C PHE A 245 -17.23 4.84 4.74
N VAL A 246 -16.38 3.81 4.84
CA VAL A 246 -15.74 3.42 6.12
C VAL A 246 -14.44 4.18 6.39
N ALA A 247 -13.93 5.00 5.46
CA ALA A 247 -12.73 5.82 5.62
C ALA A 247 -12.69 6.69 6.92
N PRO A 248 -13.82 7.18 7.47
CA PRO A 248 -13.82 7.89 8.76
C PRO A 248 -13.26 7.09 9.93
N ALA A 249 -13.24 5.74 9.88
CA ALA A 249 -12.62 4.91 10.91
C ALA A 249 -11.11 5.15 11.04
N ALA A 250 -10.46 5.63 9.98
CA ALA A 250 -9.03 5.98 9.96
C ALA A 250 -8.71 7.36 10.57
N ARG A 251 -9.69 8.08 11.15
CA ARG A 251 -9.42 9.34 11.86
C ARG A 251 -8.40 9.12 12.97
N PRO A 252 -7.42 10.04 13.13
CA PRO A 252 -6.50 9.99 14.26
C PRO A 252 -7.24 10.00 15.59
N THR A 253 -6.81 9.16 16.54
CA THR A 253 -7.35 9.21 17.90
C THR A 253 -6.67 10.32 18.69
N ALA A 254 -7.38 10.90 19.68
CA ALA A 254 -6.86 11.98 20.52
C ALA A 254 -5.58 11.59 21.30
N ARG A 255 -5.25 10.29 21.35
CA ARG A 255 -4.04 9.73 21.98
C ARG A 255 -2.89 9.50 21.01
N SER A 256 -3.07 9.76 19.71
CA SER A 256 -1.98 9.71 18.75
C SER A 256 -0.96 10.80 19.12
N PRO A 257 0.33 10.48 19.33
CA PRO A 257 1.36 11.48 19.56
C PRO A 257 1.33 12.41 18.35
N ARG A 258 0.86 13.65 18.53
CA ARG A 258 1.12 14.68 17.55
C ARG A 258 2.64 14.78 17.46
N TYR A 259 3.18 14.68 16.28
CA TYR A 259 4.57 15.01 16.02
C TYR A 259 4.76 16.45 16.53
N HIS A 260 5.21 16.59 17.77
CA HIS A 260 5.56 17.88 18.33
C HIS A 260 6.73 18.36 17.48
N ARG A 261 6.45 19.29 16.57
CA ARG A 261 7.50 20.14 16.03
C ARG A 261 8.22 20.70 17.25
N PRO A 262 9.53 20.43 17.45
CA PRO A 262 10.23 21.07 18.56
C PRO A 262 9.96 22.57 18.44
N PRO A 263 9.67 23.28 19.54
CA PRO A 263 9.56 24.73 19.50
C PRO A 263 10.81 25.23 18.79
N ALA A 264 10.60 26.11 17.81
CA ALA A 264 11.71 26.81 17.17
C ALA A 264 12.56 27.30 18.35
N ALA A 265 13.84 27.00 18.32
CA ALA A 265 14.78 27.50 19.33
C ALA A 265 14.73 29.02 19.23
N ASP A 266 13.80 29.60 19.99
CA ASP A 266 13.75 31.03 20.19
C ASP A 266 15.10 31.39 20.79
N GLY A 267 15.81 32.27 20.06
CA GLY A 267 17.17 32.65 20.36
C GLY A 267 17.34 32.98 21.85
N GLN A 268 17.94 32.06 22.57
CA GLN A 268 18.62 32.45 23.79
C GLN A 268 19.76 33.36 23.37
N ALA A 269 19.44 34.65 23.39
CA ALA A 269 20.43 35.70 23.41
C ALA A 269 21.42 35.33 24.53
N LEU A 270 22.63 35.04 24.16
CA LEU A 270 23.73 34.88 25.08
C LEU A 270 23.85 36.21 25.85
N ASP A 271 23.47 36.18 27.12
CA ASP A 271 23.71 37.29 28.06
C ASP A 271 25.26 37.40 28.23
N PRO A 272 25.89 38.53 27.86
CA PRO A 272 27.34 38.68 27.90
C PRO A 272 27.91 39.01 29.27
N ALA A 273 27.16 38.84 30.37
CA ALA A 273 27.57 39.26 31.70
C ALA A 273 27.68 38.14 32.74
N THR A 274 28.60 37.19 32.55
CA THR A 274 29.10 36.37 33.68
C THR A 274 30.63 36.43 33.76
N PRO A 275 31.18 36.97 34.88
CA PRO A 275 32.63 37.10 35.06
C PRO A 275 33.25 35.70 35.28
N ARG A 276 34.28 35.38 34.48
CA ARG A 276 35.20 34.25 34.71
C ARG A 276 35.93 34.43 36.03
N THR A 277 35.58 33.73 37.08
CA THR A 277 36.44 33.49 38.22
C THR A 277 37.52 32.46 37.89
N ARG A 278 38.77 32.88 37.83
CA ARG A 278 39.97 32.03 37.84
C ARG A 278 40.09 31.39 39.24
N ARG A 279 40.22 30.08 39.26
CA ARG A 279 41.22 29.38 40.09
C ARG A 279 41.59 28.06 39.45
#